data_6c8d1e8bca40ba4b92c2fb41ce4cddd3
#
_entry.id   6c8d1e8bca40ba4b92c2fb41ce4cddd3
#
_cell.length_a   1.000
_cell.length_b   1.000
_cell.length_c   1.000
_cell.angle_alpha   90.00
_cell.angle_beta   90.00
_cell.angle_gamma   90.00
#
_symmetry.space_group_name_H-M   'P 1'
#
loop_
_entity.id
_entity.type
_entity.pdbx_description
1 polymer ?
#
loop_
_entity_poly.entity_id
_entity_poly.type
_entity_poly.pdbx_seq_one_letter_code
_entity_poly.pdbx_strand_id
1 'polypeptide(L)'
;MKTSDLLKPANREEAELLEKLDPKRLPNHVAVIMDGNGRWAERRHLPRIAGHRAGVKAAREVIETCARLHLPCLTLYAFSLENWRRPRAEVDFLMRLLREYLKRELPTIHKNNIRLLVIGRSEQLPEGVRKDIADAMRQTARNTGMKLVVALNYGGRAELADAFNAMLDHVRANGLSAFRADEQAISDHLYTAGLPDPDLLIRTSGEMRVSNFLLWQIAYAEMYVTEELWPDFSRARLLEALVDFQKRERRYGGLSSARGRGAAANGADGASGSERSEHLARSRRG
;
A
#
# COMPACT_ATOMS: atom_id res chain seq x y z
N MET A 1 5.31 -23.82 5.48
CA MET A 1 6.57 -23.06 5.36
C MET A 1 6.51 -21.97 6.41
N LYS A 2 7.49 -21.86 7.30
CA LYS A 2 7.55 -20.81 8.32
C LYS A 2 8.13 -19.54 7.70
N THR A 3 7.78 -18.39 8.23
CA THR A 3 8.30 -17.10 7.74
C THR A 3 9.83 -17.00 7.88
N SER A 4 10.40 -17.67 8.90
CA SER A 4 11.84 -17.82 9.10
C SER A 4 12.56 -18.60 7.98
N ASP A 5 11.83 -19.42 7.20
CA ASP A 5 12.39 -20.14 6.06
C ASP A 5 12.53 -19.19 4.84
N LEU A 6 11.69 -18.16 4.78
CA LEU A 6 11.70 -17.16 3.71
C LEU A 6 12.71 -16.03 3.97
N LEU A 7 12.86 -15.64 5.22
CA LEU A 7 13.68 -14.51 5.63
C LEU A 7 14.52 -14.87 6.85
N LYS A 8 15.85 -14.94 6.69
CA LYS A 8 16.77 -15.14 7.82
C LYS A 8 16.82 -13.89 8.69
N PRO A 9 16.56 -14.00 10.02
CA PRO A 9 16.67 -12.87 10.93
C PRO A 9 18.12 -12.39 11.04
N ALA A 10 18.35 -11.08 11.15
CA ALA A 10 19.67 -10.51 11.39
C ALA A 10 20.00 -10.38 12.86
N ASN A 11 18.98 -10.37 13.74
CA ASN A 11 19.11 -10.24 15.17
C ASN A 11 17.92 -10.90 15.88
N ARG A 12 17.93 -10.86 17.22
CA ARG A 12 16.89 -11.46 18.08
C ARG A 12 15.52 -10.79 17.88
N GLU A 13 15.47 -9.46 17.74
CA GLU A 13 14.22 -8.70 17.51
C GLU A 13 13.51 -9.19 16.23
N GLU A 14 14.25 -9.31 15.15
CA GLU A 14 13.68 -9.82 13.89
C GLU A 14 13.23 -11.29 14.01
N ALA A 15 13.96 -12.12 14.75
CA ALA A 15 13.57 -13.51 14.97
C ALA A 15 12.21 -13.59 15.70
N GLU A 16 12.04 -12.81 16.76
CA GLU A 16 10.79 -12.74 17.52
C GLU A 16 9.61 -12.21 16.71
N LEU A 17 9.86 -11.24 15.78
CA LEU A 17 8.84 -10.71 14.88
C LEU A 17 8.45 -11.73 13.79
N LEU A 18 9.42 -12.43 13.23
CA LEU A 18 9.18 -13.48 12.23
C LEU A 18 8.42 -14.67 12.80
N GLU A 19 8.61 -15.02 14.08
CA GLU A 19 7.82 -16.04 14.77
C GLU A 19 6.36 -15.65 14.94
N LYS A 20 6.07 -14.34 15.14
CA LYS A 20 4.72 -13.81 15.28
C LYS A 20 3.99 -13.66 13.94
N LEU A 21 4.71 -13.67 12.82
CA LEU A 21 4.18 -13.38 11.50
C LEU A 21 3.62 -14.65 10.85
N ASP A 22 2.33 -14.66 10.55
CA ASP A 22 1.67 -15.72 9.79
C ASP A 22 1.81 -15.44 8.28
N PRO A 23 2.54 -16.25 7.50
CA PRO A 23 2.74 -16.05 6.07
C PRO A 23 1.45 -16.13 5.24
N LYS A 24 0.37 -16.72 5.78
CA LYS A 24 -0.93 -16.81 5.12
C LYS A 24 -1.80 -15.57 5.30
N ARG A 25 -1.42 -14.67 6.20
CA ARG A 25 -2.16 -13.45 6.54
C ARG A 25 -1.38 -12.18 6.20
N LEU A 26 -0.43 -12.28 5.29
CA LEU A 26 0.29 -11.12 4.76
C LEU A 26 -0.65 -10.27 3.89
N PRO A 27 -0.46 -8.95 3.85
CA PRO A 27 -1.19 -8.08 2.93
C PRO A 27 -0.84 -8.43 1.46
N ASN A 28 -1.82 -8.34 0.56
CA ASN A 28 -1.56 -8.47 -0.88
C ASN A 28 -0.84 -7.24 -1.45
N HIS A 29 -1.09 -6.08 -0.85
CA HIS A 29 -0.48 -4.83 -1.29
C HIS A 29 -0.15 -3.94 -0.10
N VAL A 30 1.12 -3.57 -0.01
CA VAL A 30 1.64 -2.58 0.94
C VAL A 30 1.95 -1.29 0.19
N ALA A 31 1.41 -0.17 0.64
CA ALA A 31 1.75 1.17 0.14
C ALA A 31 2.54 1.93 1.20
N VAL A 32 3.58 2.67 0.80
CA VAL A 32 4.48 3.37 1.75
C VAL A 32 4.65 4.83 1.37
N ILE A 33 4.35 5.72 2.32
CA ILE A 33 4.72 7.15 2.26
C ILE A 33 6.05 7.31 2.99
N MET A 34 7.11 7.50 2.22
CA MET A 34 8.51 7.59 2.67
C MET A 34 8.85 9.00 3.17
N ASP A 35 8.29 9.38 4.34
CA ASP A 35 8.46 10.72 4.90
C ASP A 35 9.59 10.78 5.94
N GLY A 36 10.18 11.98 6.10
CA GLY A 36 11.16 12.27 7.13
C GLY A 36 12.60 12.39 6.66
N ASN A 37 12.92 12.19 5.36
CA ASN A 37 14.30 12.31 4.84
C ASN A 37 14.97 13.64 5.21
N GLY A 38 14.26 14.77 5.02
CA GLY A 38 14.79 16.10 5.36
C GLY A 38 15.01 16.27 6.86
N ARG A 39 14.03 15.90 7.68
CA ARG A 39 14.12 15.95 9.16
C ARG A 39 15.25 15.07 9.70
N TRP A 40 15.47 13.91 9.08
CA TRP A 40 16.58 13.04 9.44
C TRP A 40 17.95 13.72 9.25
N ALA A 41 18.15 14.42 8.13
CA ALA A 41 19.36 15.18 7.85
C ALA A 41 19.50 16.36 8.81
N GLU A 42 18.43 17.13 9.03
CA GLU A 42 18.40 18.28 9.95
C GLU A 42 18.78 17.89 11.38
N ARG A 43 18.24 16.78 11.91
CA ARG A 43 18.60 16.25 13.25
C ARG A 43 20.09 15.88 13.36
N ARG A 44 20.78 15.67 12.25
CA ARG A 44 22.20 15.28 12.17
C ARG A 44 23.12 16.41 11.67
N HIS A 45 22.55 17.63 11.55
CA HIS A 45 23.26 18.80 11.00
C HIS A 45 23.83 18.55 9.59
N LEU A 46 23.14 17.74 8.79
CA LEU A 46 23.51 17.39 7.42
C LEU A 46 22.62 18.10 6.40
N PRO A 47 23.12 18.35 5.19
CA PRO A 47 22.28 18.83 4.10
C PRO A 47 21.12 17.86 3.82
N ARG A 48 19.92 18.36 3.47
CA ARG A 48 18.73 17.55 3.17
C ARG A 48 18.98 16.41 2.18
N ILE A 49 19.88 16.63 1.23
CA ILE A 49 20.36 15.64 0.24
C ILE A 49 20.91 14.37 0.90
N ALA A 50 21.59 14.48 2.05
CA ALA A 50 22.12 13.32 2.77
C ALA A 50 20.99 12.41 3.28
N GLY A 51 19.88 12.99 3.74
CA GLY A 51 18.70 12.22 4.14
C GLY A 51 18.08 11.43 2.99
N HIS A 52 17.98 12.04 1.80
CA HIS A 52 17.48 11.33 0.62
C HIS A 52 18.38 10.16 0.20
N ARG A 53 19.70 10.34 0.26
CA ARG A 53 20.66 9.24 0.02
C ARG A 53 20.52 8.10 1.04
N ALA A 54 20.38 8.45 2.33
CA ALA A 54 20.18 7.46 3.38
C ALA A 54 18.86 6.71 3.19
N GLY A 55 17.79 7.41 2.80
CA GLY A 55 16.47 6.82 2.52
C GLY A 55 16.46 5.79 1.38
N VAL A 56 17.43 5.85 0.45
CA VAL A 56 17.59 4.82 -0.60
C VAL A 56 17.94 3.46 -0.01
N LYS A 57 18.75 3.42 1.08
CA LYS A 57 19.09 2.17 1.75
C LYS A 57 17.85 1.54 2.40
N ALA A 58 17.02 2.34 3.09
CA ALA A 58 15.77 1.89 3.68
C ALA A 58 14.81 1.35 2.60
N ALA A 59 14.68 2.05 1.45
CA ALA A 59 13.86 1.59 0.34
C ALA A 59 14.31 0.21 -0.18
N ARG A 60 15.62 0.00 -0.37
CA ARG A 60 16.16 -1.29 -0.77
C ARG A 60 15.79 -2.39 0.22
N GLU A 61 15.99 -2.14 1.50
CA GLU A 61 15.73 -3.12 2.56
C GLU A 61 14.24 -3.51 2.61
N VAL A 62 13.35 -2.54 2.48
CA VAL A 62 11.90 -2.76 2.39
C VAL A 62 11.53 -3.57 1.14
N ILE A 63 12.05 -3.20 -0.03
CA ILE A 63 11.78 -3.91 -1.30
C ILE A 63 12.25 -5.37 -1.22
N GLU A 64 13.49 -5.61 -0.77
CA GLU A 64 14.02 -6.97 -0.65
C GLU A 64 13.23 -7.80 0.37
N THR A 65 12.82 -7.20 1.49
CA THR A 65 12.05 -7.88 2.52
C THR A 65 10.67 -8.27 1.99
N CYS A 66 9.94 -7.35 1.35
CA CYS A 66 8.64 -7.63 0.75
C CYS A 66 8.75 -8.73 -0.33
N ALA A 67 9.78 -8.66 -1.18
CA ALA A 67 9.99 -9.67 -2.22
C ALA A 67 10.27 -11.07 -1.64
N ARG A 68 11.09 -11.18 -0.60
CA ARG A 68 11.40 -12.45 0.09
C ARG A 68 10.19 -13.01 0.85
N LEU A 69 9.33 -12.14 1.39
CA LEU A 69 8.07 -12.54 2.01
C LEU A 69 6.98 -12.88 0.96
N HIS A 70 7.31 -12.79 -0.33
CA HIS A 70 6.40 -13.05 -1.45
C HIS A 70 5.13 -12.16 -1.43
N LEU A 71 5.26 -10.91 -0.99
CA LEU A 71 4.15 -9.96 -1.13
C LEU A 71 3.87 -9.75 -2.63
N PRO A 72 2.59 -9.79 -3.05
CA PRO A 72 2.26 -9.60 -4.47
C PRO A 72 2.54 -8.20 -5.00
N CYS A 73 2.35 -7.16 -4.16
CA CYS A 73 2.49 -5.76 -4.57
C CYS A 73 3.08 -4.88 -3.46
N LEU A 74 3.98 -3.97 -3.86
CA LEU A 74 4.54 -2.89 -3.01
C LEU A 74 4.51 -1.58 -3.79
N THR A 75 3.86 -0.54 -3.25
CA THR A 75 3.89 0.81 -3.84
C THR A 75 4.68 1.77 -2.97
N LEU A 76 5.65 2.45 -3.55
CA LEU A 76 6.48 3.46 -2.89
C LEU A 76 6.16 4.86 -3.41
N TYR A 77 5.82 5.81 -2.53
CA TYR A 77 5.61 7.22 -2.88
C TYR A 77 6.95 7.95 -2.96
N ALA A 78 7.57 7.93 -4.13
CA ALA A 78 8.93 8.44 -4.31
C ALA A 78 8.99 9.93 -4.66
N PHE A 79 8.03 10.46 -5.46
CA PHE A 79 7.99 11.87 -5.83
C PHE A 79 6.56 12.31 -6.12
N SER A 80 6.04 13.26 -5.32
CA SER A 80 4.71 13.82 -5.51
C SER A 80 4.70 15.02 -6.44
N LEU A 81 3.53 15.36 -7.00
CA LEU A 81 3.34 16.58 -7.78
C LEU A 81 3.70 17.84 -6.99
N GLU A 82 3.44 17.85 -5.68
CA GLU A 82 3.75 18.98 -4.80
C GLU A 82 5.26 19.17 -4.58
N ASN A 83 6.07 18.14 -4.82
CA ASN A 83 7.53 18.20 -4.65
C ASN A 83 8.22 19.11 -5.68
N TRP A 84 7.58 19.44 -6.81
CA TRP A 84 8.09 20.46 -7.73
C TRP A 84 8.21 21.86 -7.13
N ARG A 85 7.49 22.13 -6.04
CA ARG A 85 7.60 23.40 -5.29
C ARG A 85 8.85 23.51 -4.43
N ARG A 86 9.62 22.44 -4.31
CA ARG A 86 10.90 22.43 -3.59
C ARG A 86 11.95 23.25 -4.36
N PRO A 87 13.04 23.70 -3.67
CA PRO A 87 14.14 24.36 -4.35
C PRO A 87 14.64 23.53 -5.55
N ARG A 88 14.90 24.19 -6.67
CA ARG A 88 15.27 23.53 -7.92
C ARG A 88 16.47 22.59 -7.77
N ALA A 89 17.47 23.00 -6.98
CA ALA A 89 18.65 22.17 -6.71
C ALA A 89 18.31 20.84 -6.00
N GLU A 90 17.30 20.84 -5.11
CA GLU A 90 16.82 19.61 -4.45
C GLU A 90 16.08 18.72 -5.47
N VAL A 91 15.21 19.29 -6.31
CA VAL A 91 14.50 18.55 -7.36
C VAL A 91 15.48 17.93 -8.36
N ASP A 92 16.42 18.70 -8.87
CA ASP A 92 17.45 18.21 -9.81
C ASP A 92 18.28 17.08 -9.18
N PHE A 93 18.59 17.20 -7.90
CA PHE A 93 19.27 16.13 -7.17
C PHE A 93 18.40 14.87 -7.07
N LEU A 94 17.12 14.99 -6.74
CA LEU A 94 16.22 13.85 -6.64
C LEU A 94 16.07 13.12 -7.99
N MET A 95 16.02 13.87 -9.09
CA MET A 95 15.95 13.27 -10.44
C MET A 95 17.25 12.51 -10.77
N ARG A 96 18.43 13.06 -10.41
CA ARG A 96 19.71 12.34 -10.56
C ARG A 96 19.76 11.08 -9.68
N LEU A 97 19.37 11.20 -8.41
CA LEU A 97 19.34 10.08 -7.47
C LEU A 97 18.44 8.95 -7.95
N LEU A 98 17.28 9.27 -8.50
CA LEU A 98 16.35 8.29 -9.09
C LEU A 98 17.02 7.54 -10.25
N ARG A 99 17.70 8.26 -11.16
CA ARG A 99 18.42 7.64 -12.29
C ARG A 99 19.54 6.71 -11.82
N GLU A 100 20.34 7.16 -10.85
CA GLU A 100 21.41 6.36 -10.25
C GLU A 100 20.83 5.10 -9.59
N TYR A 101 19.71 5.24 -8.88
CA TYR A 101 19.04 4.13 -8.20
C TYR A 101 18.53 3.10 -9.21
N LEU A 102 17.78 3.52 -10.24
CA LEU A 102 17.26 2.63 -11.27
C LEU A 102 18.37 1.78 -11.89
N LYS A 103 19.49 2.42 -12.29
CA LYS A 103 20.63 1.71 -12.90
C LYS A 103 21.30 0.73 -11.94
N ARG A 104 21.51 1.15 -10.69
CA ARG A 104 22.21 0.35 -9.69
C ARG A 104 21.39 -0.84 -9.20
N GLU A 105 20.08 -0.65 -9.00
CA GLU A 105 19.20 -1.66 -8.40
C GLU A 105 18.59 -2.62 -9.41
N LEU A 106 18.61 -2.28 -10.69
CA LEU A 106 18.02 -3.12 -11.74
C LEU A 106 18.49 -4.59 -11.73
N PRO A 107 19.80 -4.90 -11.54
CA PRO A 107 20.25 -6.28 -11.40
C PRO A 107 19.63 -6.98 -10.18
N THR A 108 19.51 -6.29 -9.05
CA THR A 108 18.90 -6.82 -7.82
C THR A 108 17.39 -7.05 -7.99
N ILE A 109 16.70 -6.09 -8.62
CA ILE A 109 15.27 -6.19 -8.97
C ILE A 109 15.04 -7.41 -9.85
N HIS A 110 15.86 -7.60 -10.88
CA HIS A 110 15.75 -8.74 -11.80
C HIS A 110 16.06 -10.07 -11.10
N LYS A 111 17.14 -10.13 -10.30
CA LYS A 111 17.53 -11.33 -9.54
C LYS A 111 16.42 -11.78 -8.57
N ASN A 112 15.68 -10.85 -7.96
CA ASN A 112 14.57 -11.14 -7.06
C ASN A 112 13.23 -11.33 -7.80
N ASN A 113 13.26 -11.48 -9.13
CA ASN A 113 12.06 -11.66 -9.96
C ASN A 113 11.00 -10.56 -9.75
N ILE A 114 11.41 -9.32 -9.48
CA ILE A 114 10.51 -8.18 -9.22
C ILE A 114 10.16 -7.53 -10.56
N ARG A 115 8.87 -7.27 -10.79
CA ARG A 115 8.38 -6.49 -11.93
C ARG A 115 8.23 -5.03 -11.53
N LEU A 116 8.99 -4.15 -12.15
CA LEU A 116 8.93 -2.71 -11.92
C LEU A 116 7.80 -2.08 -12.73
N LEU A 117 6.98 -1.27 -12.05
CA LEU A 117 5.93 -0.44 -12.63
C LEU A 117 6.11 1.00 -12.12
N VAL A 118 5.73 1.97 -12.93
CA VAL A 118 5.74 3.38 -12.53
C VAL A 118 4.34 3.96 -12.77
N ILE A 119 3.82 4.70 -11.79
CA ILE A 119 2.53 5.40 -11.85
C ILE A 119 2.72 6.90 -11.65
N GLY A 120 1.79 7.69 -12.19
CA GLY A 120 1.82 9.16 -12.18
C GLY A 120 2.14 9.74 -13.56
N ARG A 121 2.21 11.06 -13.65
CA ARG A 121 2.46 11.81 -14.90
C ARG A 121 3.92 11.75 -15.30
N SER A 122 4.42 10.55 -15.61
CA SER A 122 5.83 10.29 -15.92
C SER A 122 6.30 10.97 -17.21
N GLU A 123 5.39 11.27 -18.14
CA GLU A 123 5.65 11.99 -19.39
C GLU A 123 6.15 13.42 -19.17
N GLN A 124 5.85 14.03 -18.01
CA GLN A 124 6.29 15.37 -17.62
C GLN A 124 7.67 15.36 -16.93
N LEU A 125 8.26 14.20 -16.68
CA LEU A 125 9.61 14.08 -16.12
C LEU A 125 10.68 14.43 -17.18
N PRO A 126 11.90 14.82 -16.77
CA PRO A 126 13.01 15.06 -17.69
C PRO A 126 13.26 13.84 -18.60
N GLU A 127 13.58 14.09 -19.87
CA GLU A 127 13.73 13.05 -20.89
C GLU A 127 14.66 11.90 -20.47
N GLY A 128 15.82 12.22 -19.88
CA GLY A 128 16.76 11.20 -19.41
C GLY A 128 16.18 10.31 -18.31
N VAL A 129 15.28 10.85 -17.45
CA VAL A 129 14.57 10.08 -16.41
C VAL A 129 13.53 9.18 -17.07
N ARG A 130 12.75 9.70 -18.02
CA ARG A 130 11.74 8.92 -18.76
C ARG A 130 12.36 7.73 -19.48
N LYS A 131 13.51 7.95 -20.13
CA LYS A 131 14.24 6.89 -20.82
C LYS A 131 14.71 5.80 -19.83
N ASP A 132 15.35 6.19 -18.72
CA ASP A 132 15.84 5.23 -17.73
C ASP A 132 14.67 4.42 -17.09
N ILE A 133 13.50 5.04 -16.85
CA ILE A 133 12.28 4.37 -16.37
C ILE A 133 11.77 3.36 -17.42
N ALA A 134 11.60 3.78 -18.67
CA ALA A 134 11.10 2.91 -19.74
C ALA A 134 12.01 1.70 -19.95
N ASP A 135 13.33 1.90 -19.88
CA ASP A 135 14.31 0.83 -20.00
C ASP A 135 14.23 -0.15 -18.83
N ALA A 136 14.11 0.33 -17.60
CA ALA A 136 13.98 -0.52 -16.42
C ALA A 136 12.66 -1.31 -16.40
N MET A 137 11.56 -0.68 -16.75
CA MET A 137 10.26 -1.37 -16.88
C MET A 137 10.30 -2.45 -17.96
N ARG A 138 10.89 -2.16 -19.13
CA ARG A 138 11.02 -3.13 -20.23
C ARG A 138 11.88 -4.33 -19.83
N GLN A 139 13.00 -4.11 -19.15
CA GLN A 139 13.90 -5.19 -18.71
C GLN A 139 13.24 -6.11 -17.69
N THR A 140 12.35 -5.57 -16.82
CA THR A 140 11.65 -6.35 -15.78
C THR A 140 10.26 -6.82 -16.19
N ALA A 141 9.81 -6.55 -17.41
CA ALA A 141 8.44 -6.84 -17.88
C ALA A 141 8.06 -8.33 -17.81
N ARG A 142 9.03 -9.23 -17.95
CA ARG A 142 8.83 -10.70 -17.91
C ARG A 142 8.95 -11.28 -16.51
N ASN A 143 9.30 -10.47 -15.48
CA ASN A 143 9.35 -10.93 -14.11
C ASN A 143 7.94 -11.20 -13.59
N THR A 144 7.78 -12.29 -12.86
CA THR A 144 6.48 -12.83 -12.41
C THR A 144 6.29 -12.76 -10.90
N GLY A 145 7.28 -12.28 -10.16
CA GLY A 145 7.22 -12.11 -8.71
C GLY A 145 6.51 -10.82 -8.30
N MET A 146 6.97 -10.22 -7.19
CA MET A 146 6.38 -8.99 -6.65
C MET A 146 6.32 -7.87 -7.68
N LYS A 147 5.18 -7.18 -7.77
CA LYS A 147 5.05 -5.91 -8.49
C LYS A 147 5.55 -4.77 -7.59
N LEU A 148 6.66 -4.15 -7.97
CA LEU A 148 7.16 -2.93 -7.34
C LEU A 148 6.64 -1.73 -8.12
N VAL A 149 5.74 -0.98 -7.52
CA VAL A 149 5.13 0.22 -8.10
C VAL A 149 5.80 1.45 -7.50
N VAL A 150 6.34 2.31 -8.34
CA VAL A 150 6.97 3.57 -7.91
C VAL A 150 6.11 4.73 -8.37
N ALA A 151 5.51 5.46 -7.41
CA ALA A 151 4.72 6.64 -7.69
C ALA A 151 5.64 7.85 -7.89
N LEU A 152 5.72 8.33 -9.13
CA LEU A 152 6.57 9.42 -9.58
C LEU A 152 5.76 10.51 -10.24
N ASN A 153 6.00 11.76 -9.86
CA ASN A 153 5.18 12.88 -10.32
C ASN A 153 3.68 12.59 -10.16
N TYR A 154 3.37 12.00 -9.00
CA TYR A 154 2.07 11.43 -8.71
C TYR A 154 1.27 12.32 -7.75
N GLY A 155 -0.05 12.32 -7.92
CA GLY A 155 -1.01 12.87 -6.97
C GLY A 155 -2.39 12.29 -7.26
N GLY A 156 -3.09 11.78 -6.24
CA GLY A 156 -4.36 11.07 -6.39
C GLY A 156 -5.48 11.93 -7.00
N ARG A 157 -5.51 13.24 -6.71
CA ARG A 157 -6.46 14.15 -7.38
C ARG A 157 -6.18 14.27 -8.88
N ALA A 158 -4.90 14.30 -9.27
CA ALA A 158 -4.53 14.34 -10.68
C ALA A 158 -4.84 13.01 -11.37
N GLU A 159 -4.57 11.89 -10.73
CA GLU A 159 -4.92 10.56 -11.22
C GLU A 159 -6.42 10.43 -11.49
N LEU A 160 -7.27 10.87 -10.54
CA LEU A 160 -8.74 10.85 -10.73
C LEU A 160 -9.18 11.73 -11.90
N ALA A 161 -8.58 12.91 -12.07
CA ALA A 161 -8.88 13.78 -13.21
C ALA A 161 -8.43 13.16 -14.54
N ASP A 162 -7.27 12.50 -14.56
CA ASP A 162 -6.76 11.83 -15.76
C ASP A 162 -7.60 10.57 -16.08
N ALA A 163 -8.03 9.81 -15.09
CA ALA A 163 -8.95 8.68 -15.26
C ALA A 163 -10.30 9.14 -15.84
N PHE A 164 -10.85 10.26 -15.34
CA PHE A 164 -12.08 10.84 -15.88
C PHE A 164 -11.93 11.24 -17.35
N ASN A 165 -10.83 11.91 -17.70
CA ASN A 165 -10.56 12.29 -19.10
C ASN A 165 -10.38 11.06 -20.00
N ALA A 166 -9.68 10.01 -19.52
CA ALA A 166 -9.52 8.76 -20.26
C ALA A 166 -10.87 8.06 -20.50
N MET A 167 -11.77 8.07 -19.52
CA MET A 167 -13.15 7.57 -19.70
C MET A 167 -13.92 8.38 -20.75
N LEU A 168 -13.83 9.72 -20.73
CA LEU A 168 -14.48 10.57 -21.73
C LEU A 168 -13.95 10.28 -23.14
N ASP A 169 -12.64 10.10 -23.29
CA ASP A 169 -12.04 9.78 -24.58
C ASP A 169 -12.47 8.38 -25.07
N HIS A 170 -12.57 7.42 -24.16
CA HIS A 170 -13.11 6.08 -24.46
C HIS A 170 -14.57 6.14 -24.95
N VAL A 171 -15.41 6.91 -24.28
CA VAL A 171 -16.84 7.12 -24.67
C VAL A 171 -16.93 7.76 -26.04
N ARG A 172 -16.14 8.80 -26.30
CA ARG A 172 -16.12 9.50 -27.60
C ARG A 172 -15.65 8.59 -28.73
N ALA A 173 -14.57 7.85 -28.51
CA ALA A 173 -14.00 6.94 -29.50
C ALA A 173 -14.95 5.79 -29.90
N ASN A 174 -15.79 5.32 -28.96
CA ASN A 174 -16.69 4.19 -29.17
C ASN A 174 -18.16 4.58 -29.38
N GLY A 175 -18.50 5.88 -29.43
CA GLY A 175 -19.87 6.37 -29.66
C GLY A 175 -20.88 5.95 -28.56
N LEU A 176 -20.42 5.78 -27.31
CA LEU A 176 -21.23 5.26 -26.21
C LEU A 176 -22.08 6.37 -25.56
N SER A 177 -23.21 6.72 -26.16
CA SER A 177 -24.11 7.78 -25.64
C SER A 177 -24.76 7.46 -24.29
N ALA A 178 -24.84 6.18 -23.91
CA ALA A 178 -25.47 5.70 -22.67
C ALA A 178 -24.45 5.25 -21.59
N PHE A 179 -23.16 5.63 -21.71
CA PHE A 179 -22.15 5.25 -20.72
C PHE A 179 -22.45 5.88 -19.36
N ARG A 180 -22.40 5.06 -18.31
CA ARG A 180 -22.39 5.50 -16.91
C ARG A 180 -21.17 4.91 -16.24
N ALA A 181 -20.37 5.75 -15.59
CA ALA A 181 -19.25 5.29 -14.79
C ALA A 181 -19.76 4.66 -13.49
N ASP A 182 -19.32 3.45 -13.20
CA ASP A 182 -19.39 2.81 -11.88
C ASP A 182 -18.00 2.75 -11.25
N GLU A 183 -17.88 2.19 -10.05
CA GLU A 183 -16.61 2.08 -9.34
C GLU A 183 -15.58 1.25 -10.12
N GLN A 184 -16.03 0.20 -10.82
CA GLN A 184 -15.14 -0.64 -11.63
C GLN A 184 -14.61 0.14 -12.84
N ALA A 185 -15.48 0.88 -13.54
CA ALA A 185 -15.06 1.70 -14.67
C ALA A 185 -14.04 2.77 -14.26
N ILE A 186 -14.19 3.37 -13.06
CA ILE A 186 -13.18 4.29 -12.51
C ILE A 186 -11.87 3.54 -12.27
N SER A 187 -11.92 2.41 -11.55
CA SER A 187 -10.75 1.61 -11.20
C SER A 187 -9.96 1.15 -12.42
N ASP A 188 -10.64 0.79 -13.52
CA ASP A 188 -10.02 0.35 -14.78
C ASP A 188 -9.29 1.48 -15.54
N HIS A 189 -9.57 2.75 -15.20
CA HIS A 189 -8.91 3.90 -15.81
C HIS A 189 -7.89 4.60 -14.90
N LEU A 190 -7.74 4.14 -13.64
CA LEU A 190 -6.68 4.61 -12.75
C LEU A 190 -5.30 4.13 -13.22
N TYR A 191 -4.24 4.81 -12.80
CA TYR A 191 -2.87 4.37 -13.06
C TYR A 191 -2.54 3.00 -12.46
N THR A 192 -3.33 2.57 -11.48
CA THR A 192 -3.21 1.28 -10.78
C THR A 192 -4.10 0.19 -11.37
N ALA A 193 -4.70 0.39 -12.54
CA ALA A 193 -5.56 -0.60 -13.19
C ALA A 193 -4.88 -1.98 -13.26
N GLY A 194 -5.59 -3.03 -12.82
CA GLY A 194 -5.07 -4.40 -12.76
C GLY A 194 -4.09 -4.69 -11.61
N LEU A 195 -3.94 -3.76 -10.68
CA LEU A 195 -3.27 -3.97 -9.39
C LEU A 195 -4.32 -4.15 -8.28
N PRO A 196 -4.04 -4.93 -7.23
CA PRO A 196 -4.88 -4.94 -6.05
C PRO A 196 -4.81 -3.59 -5.33
N ASP A 197 -5.87 -3.18 -4.67
CA ASP A 197 -5.84 -2.04 -3.77
C ASP A 197 -4.95 -2.32 -2.55
N PRO A 198 -4.32 -1.29 -1.95
CA PRO A 198 -3.52 -1.46 -0.75
C PRO A 198 -4.34 -2.00 0.43
N ASP A 199 -3.86 -3.08 1.05
CA ASP A 199 -4.36 -3.57 2.32
C ASP A 199 -3.78 -2.80 3.49
N LEU A 200 -2.52 -2.36 3.36
CA LEU A 200 -1.76 -1.65 4.38
C LEU A 200 -1.08 -0.42 3.81
N LEU A 201 -1.36 0.74 4.39
CA LEU A 201 -0.65 1.99 4.15
C LEU A 201 0.29 2.28 5.32
N ILE A 202 1.59 2.29 5.07
CA ILE A 202 2.61 2.68 6.05
C ILE A 202 3.01 4.13 5.81
N ARG A 203 3.04 4.95 6.87
CA ARG A 203 3.62 6.28 6.83
C ARG A 203 4.62 6.49 7.95
N THR A 204 5.82 6.94 7.59
CA THR A 204 6.89 7.28 8.52
C THR A 204 6.80 8.74 8.96
N SER A 205 7.48 9.07 10.08
CA SER A 205 7.67 10.42 10.63
C SER A 205 6.47 11.03 11.37
N GLY A 206 5.54 10.22 11.88
CA GLY A 206 4.47 10.64 12.80
C GLY A 206 3.30 11.42 12.18
N GLU A 207 3.28 11.60 10.86
CA GLU A 207 2.27 12.42 10.20
C GLU A 207 1.00 11.62 9.87
N MET A 208 -0.17 12.06 10.36
CA MET A 208 -1.46 11.39 10.26
C MET A 208 -2.30 11.79 9.03
N ARG A 209 -1.66 12.07 7.90
CA ARG A 209 -2.33 12.45 6.64
C ARG A 209 -1.87 11.60 5.48
N VAL A 210 -2.69 11.44 4.45
CA VAL A 210 -2.38 10.63 3.26
C VAL A 210 -1.68 11.41 2.13
N SER A 211 -1.57 12.72 2.26
CA SER A 211 -0.81 13.61 1.37
C SER A 211 -1.06 13.38 -0.12
N ASN A 212 -2.34 13.28 -0.52
CA ASN A 212 -2.75 13.09 -1.91
C ASN A 212 -2.23 11.78 -2.54
N PHE A 213 -1.99 10.74 -1.73
CA PHE A 213 -1.47 9.46 -2.16
C PHE A 213 -2.59 8.41 -2.25
N LEU A 214 -2.74 7.79 -3.41
CA LEU A 214 -3.65 6.66 -3.71
C LEU A 214 -5.08 6.86 -3.16
N LEU A 215 -5.67 8.08 -3.35
CA LEU A 215 -6.91 8.50 -2.68
C LEU A 215 -8.09 7.55 -2.90
N TRP A 216 -8.20 6.97 -4.09
CA TRP A 216 -9.24 6.00 -4.41
C TRP A 216 -8.92 4.64 -3.79
N GLN A 217 -7.71 4.18 -3.99
CA GLN A 217 -7.28 2.83 -3.70
C GLN A 217 -7.14 2.52 -2.20
N ILE A 218 -6.86 3.54 -1.36
CA ILE A 218 -6.67 3.36 0.09
C ILE A 218 -7.97 3.46 0.91
N ALA A 219 -9.13 3.50 0.24
CA ALA A 219 -10.43 3.68 0.92
C ALA A 219 -10.68 2.69 2.06
N TYR A 220 -10.14 1.48 1.95
CA TYR A 220 -10.25 0.40 2.94
C TYR A 220 -8.90 -0.10 3.47
N ALA A 221 -7.83 0.64 3.21
CA ALA A 221 -6.51 0.27 3.71
C ALA A 221 -6.38 0.50 5.21
N GLU A 222 -5.76 -0.46 5.92
CA GLU A 222 -5.31 -0.24 7.28
C GLU A 222 -4.12 0.72 7.30
N MET A 223 -4.10 1.66 8.24
CA MET A 223 -3.01 2.63 8.35
C MET A 223 -2.07 2.27 9.50
N TYR A 224 -0.78 2.22 9.21
CA TYR A 224 0.30 2.11 10.20
C TYR A 224 1.16 3.37 10.14
N VAL A 225 1.12 4.18 11.20
CA VAL A 225 1.92 5.41 11.32
C VAL A 225 2.98 5.20 12.38
N THR A 226 4.23 5.55 12.07
CA THR A 226 5.36 5.46 12.99
C THR A 226 6.12 6.78 13.08
N GLU A 227 6.63 7.10 14.26
CA GLU A 227 7.49 8.26 14.52
C GLU A 227 8.89 8.14 13.88
N GLU A 228 9.27 6.93 13.49
CA GLU A 228 10.54 6.69 12.81
C GLU A 228 10.63 7.51 11.52
N LEU A 229 11.77 8.12 11.28
CA LEU A 229 12.05 8.81 10.02
C LEU A 229 12.45 7.79 8.95
N TRP A 230 12.04 8.02 7.70
CA TRP A 230 12.27 7.06 6.62
C TRP A 230 13.68 6.46 6.55
N PRO A 231 14.81 7.23 6.66
CA PRO A 231 16.14 6.63 6.62
C PRO A 231 16.45 5.63 7.75
N ASP A 232 15.73 5.73 8.88
CA ASP A 232 15.88 4.84 10.04
C ASP A 232 14.83 3.71 10.03
N PHE A 233 13.89 3.69 9.08
CA PHE A 233 12.87 2.66 8.92
C PHE A 233 13.51 1.35 8.42
N SER A 234 13.85 0.50 9.37
CA SER A 234 14.54 -0.77 9.15
C SER A 234 13.58 -1.91 8.77
N ARG A 235 14.16 -3.05 8.44
CA ARG A 235 13.42 -4.30 8.24
C ARG A 235 12.60 -4.69 9.48
N ALA A 236 13.13 -4.53 10.68
CA ALA A 236 12.40 -4.80 11.92
C ALA A 236 11.12 -3.95 12.01
N ARG A 237 11.20 -2.66 11.65
CA ARG A 237 10.02 -1.76 11.64
C ARG A 237 8.97 -2.18 10.62
N LEU A 238 9.39 -2.66 9.45
CA LEU A 238 8.46 -3.25 8.47
C LEU A 238 7.79 -4.51 9.02
N LEU A 239 8.55 -5.41 9.64
CA LEU A 239 7.99 -6.62 10.26
C LEU A 239 7.00 -6.29 11.38
N GLU A 240 7.27 -5.28 12.19
CA GLU A 240 6.32 -4.79 13.20
C GLU A 240 5.01 -4.30 12.57
N ALA A 241 5.09 -3.51 11.50
CA ALA A 241 3.92 -3.03 10.78
C ALA A 241 3.09 -4.21 10.23
N LEU A 242 3.74 -5.26 9.70
CA LEU A 242 3.06 -6.45 9.21
C LEU A 242 2.43 -7.28 10.34
N VAL A 243 3.11 -7.41 11.49
CA VAL A 243 2.56 -8.08 12.68
C VAL A 243 1.37 -7.30 13.24
N ASP A 244 1.45 -5.96 13.27
CA ASP A 244 0.35 -5.10 13.71
C ASP A 244 -0.86 -5.25 12.78
N PHE A 245 -0.65 -5.21 11.46
CA PHE A 245 -1.70 -5.45 10.46
C PHE A 245 -2.44 -6.77 10.71
N GLN A 246 -1.73 -7.85 11.03
CA GLN A 246 -2.34 -9.17 11.25
C GLN A 246 -3.17 -9.26 12.54
N LYS A 247 -2.96 -8.36 13.51
CA LYS A 247 -3.77 -8.31 14.74
C LYS A 247 -5.13 -7.65 14.52
N ARG A 248 -5.28 -6.89 13.41
CA ARG A 248 -6.49 -6.13 13.13
C ARG A 248 -7.53 -7.03 12.46
N GLU A 249 -8.79 -6.90 12.86
CA GLU A 249 -9.93 -7.50 12.18
C GLU A 249 -10.45 -6.52 11.12
N ARG A 250 -10.35 -6.88 9.85
CA ARG A 250 -10.91 -6.07 8.75
C ARG A 250 -12.43 -6.22 8.73
N ARG A 251 -13.13 -5.12 9.06
CA ARG A 251 -14.60 -5.05 9.07
C ARG A 251 -15.06 -4.19 7.89
N TYR A 252 -15.46 -4.82 6.81
CA TYR A 252 -16.08 -4.14 5.66
C TYR A 252 -17.56 -3.81 5.94
N GLY A 253 -17.85 -3.03 7.01
CA GLY A 253 -19.22 -2.67 7.41
C GLY A 253 -20.06 -3.81 8.01
N GLY A 254 -19.55 -5.03 8.14
CA GLY A 254 -20.23 -6.16 8.75
C GLY A 254 -20.11 -6.20 10.28
N LEU A 255 -21.16 -6.63 10.99
CA LEU A 255 -21.08 -6.93 12.41
C LEU A 255 -20.30 -8.23 12.59
N SER A 256 -19.33 -8.26 13.52
CA SER A 256 -18.69 -9.52 13.94
C SER A 256 -19.77 -10.41 14.56
N SER A 257 -20.01 -11.60 14.00
CA SER A 257 -20.74 -12.64 14.71
C SER A 257 -19.91 -12.98 15.95
N ALA A 258 -20.37 -12.55 17.11
CA ALA A 258 -19.87 -13.00 18.39
C ALA A 258 -20.07 -14.52 18.44
N ARG A 259 -19.07 -15.30 18.06
CA ARG A 259 -19.03 -16.74 18.35
C ARG A 259 -18.93 -16.89 19.84
N GLY A 260 -20.00 -17.50 20.37
CA GLY A 260 -20.30 -17.80 21.72
C GLY A 260 -19.12 -18.11 22.62
N ARG A 261 -19.06 -17.37 23.71
CA ARG A 261 -18.53 -17.93 24.94
C ARG A 261 -19.68 -18.58 25.70
N GLY A 262 -19.62 -19.88 25.74
CA GLY A 262 -20.16 -20.84 26.63
C GLY A 262 -21.27 -20.43 27.60
N ALA A 263 -22.47 -20.91 27.38
CA ALA A 263 -23.35 -21.31 28.44
C ALA A 263 -23.01 -22.77 28.74
N ALA A 264 -22.17 -22.96 29.75
CA ALA A 264 -22.06 -24.24 30.46
C ALA A 264 -23.06 -24.22 31.62
N ALA A 265 -23.99 -25.15 31.53
CA ALA A 265 -24.64 -25.88 32.60
C ALA A 265 -25.04 -25.15 33.89
N ASN A 266 -26.33 -25.09 34.15
CA ASN A 266 -26.80 -25.71 35.41
C ASN A 266 -28.26 -26.17 35.17
N GLY A 267 -28.45 -27.45 35.40
CA GLY A 267 -29.74 -28.13 35.35
C GLY A 267 -30.53 -27.89 36.60
N ALA A 268 -31.70 -28.41 36.51
CA ALA A 268 -32.57 -28.96 37.54
C ALA A 268 -33.87 -28.19 37.82
N ASP A 269 -34.93 -28.92 37.51
CA ASP A 269 -36.19 -29.06 38.23
C ASP A 269 -37.27 -28.00 38.19
N GLY A 270 -38.44 -28.51 37.83
CA GLY A 270 -39.69 -28.09 38.46
C GLY A 270 -40.89 -27.80 37.55
N ALA A 271 -41.56 -28.83 37.12
CA ALA A 271 -43.01 -29.09 37.13
C ALA A 271 -44.04 -27.98 36.83
N SER A 272 -44.93 -28.34 35.94
CA SER A 272 -46.41 -28.19 35.97
C SER A 272 -47.04 -26.84 35.74
N GLY A 273 -48.09 -26.88 34.86
CA GLY A 273 -49.15 -25.90 34.93
C GLY A 273 -49.69 -25.50 33.54
N SER A 274 -50.59 -26.26 33.05
CA SER A 274 -51.67 -26.16 32.11
C SER A 274 -52.29 -24.77 31.89
N GLU A 275 -52.93 -24.73 30.73
CA GLU A 275 -54.20 -24.05 30.31
C GLU A 275 -54.11 -22.79 29.45
N ARG A 276 -54.47 -22.99 28.19
CA ARG A 276 -55.64 -22.47 27.45
C ARG A 276 -55.80 -20.93 27.39
N SER A 277 -55.86 -20.43 26.21
CA SER A 277 -57.00 -19.95 25.38
C SER A 277 -56.48 -19.06 24.28
N GLU A 278 -56.64 -19.38 23.08
CA GLU A 278 -57.62 -19.00 22.01
C GLU A 278 -58.11 -17.54 22.02
N HIS A 279 -58.14 -17.02 20.80
CA HIS A 279 -58.92 -15.90 20.24
C HIS A 279 -58.11 -14.57 20.07
N LEU A 280 -58.07 -13.95 18.98
CA LEU A 280 -59.00 -13.64 17.88
C LEU A 280 -58.24 -13.01 16.71
N ALA A 281 -58.66 -13.38 15.57
CA ALA A 281 -58.34 -12.81 14.27
C ALA A 281 -59.07 -11.48 14.02
N ARG A 282 -58.61 -10.78 12.92
CA ARG A 282 -59.29 -9.71 12.13
C ARG A 282 -59.05 -8.29 12.69
N SER A 283 -58.74 -7.32 11.90
CA SER A 283 -59.16 -6.98 10.54
C SER A 283 -58.55 -5.64 10.10
N ARG A 284 -58.38 -5.53 8.76
CA ARG A 284 -58.60 -4.33 7.89
C ARG A 284 -57.46 -3.31 7.80
N ARG A 285 -56.86 -3.25 6.62
CA ARG A 285 -57.13 -2.36 5.47
C ARG A 285 -57.42 -0.91 5.88
N GLY A 286 -56.51 -0.05 5.48
CA GLY A 286 -56.50 1.36 5.26
C GLY A 286 -55.23 1.73 4.55
#